data_09647df52ef05fb988a7c1540e3e8844
#
_entry.id   09647df52ef05fb988a7c1540e3e8844
#
_cell.length_a   1.000
_cell.length_b   1.000
_cell.length_c   1.000
_cell.angle_alpha   90.00
_cell.angle_beta   90.00
_cell.angle_gamma   90.00
#
_symmetry.space_group_name_H-M   'P 1'
#
loop_
_entity.id
_entity.type
_entity.pdbx_description
1 polymer ?
#
loop_
_entity_poly.entity_id
_entity_poly.type
_entity_poly.pdbx_seq_one_letter_code
_entity_poly.pdbx_strand_id
1 'polypeptide(L)'
;LLIDEAAVTIVAGNIRRSAGMRQFASDDKEAASAKENLWSQDANGNWRIDPEKDALRMANHTRVYHTKPSYKTVLDAVTKQFHSGEGAIQFAPEAIARSNADILKDDELRKEFIEIYSEQGKDEARNWINSSYGPFSEEELDHRMSRYGLNPCGEILGNDFHCNLAEVHLNQIDPENFEEQKKAFKAAALSVACLLNHEFEVERYRKSREYDPIVGVSFTGLFDFCVHAFGTPWLKWWEAGRPDCEEGKAFKKQEAKFLDSWRKIVKETVWEYCDKHNLRRPNRCTTVQPAGTKSLLTGAAPGWHPPKAQRFIRRITFRKNDPIALACMDYGYSVVPSQSDKDENGCLLDNPFDPRCTEWLVEIPTEVSWANIDGADQIDINNFSALAQFDFYMQVQKFYTEHNTSATVEFRENEIEDLAKAIHNAIENNEGYISAALLARFSANATFPRLPFEPISKEEYISLQNKVIERKVNNDFFDALNKYDVGELSEAGPAGCDSDKCLLPLAKPKD
;
A
#
# COMPACT_ATOMS: atom_id res chain seq x y z
N LEU A 1 16.78 -16.69 -0.73
CA LEU A 1 16.79 -17.43 0.53
C LEU A 1 17.60 -16.72 1.61
N LEU A 2 18.91 -16.44 1.44
CA LEU A 2 19.75 -15.76 2.45
C LEU A 2 19.19 -14.40 2.91
N ILE A 3 18.66 -13.60 2.01
CA ILE A 3 18.06 -12.30 2.34
C ILE A 3 16.72 -12.51 3.07
N ASP A 4 15.95 -13.54 2.75
CA ASP A 4 14.70 -13.86 3.44
C ASP A 4 14.98 -14.41 4.83
N GLU A 5 16.01 -15.24 4.98
CA GLU A 5 16.49 -15.70 6.29
C GLU A 5 16.96 -14.52 7.16
N ALA A 6 17.68 -13.58 6.59
CA ALA A 6 18.02 -12.35 7.29
C ALA A 6 16.77 -11.54 7.67
N ALA A 7 15.73 -11.54 6.85
CA ALA A 7 14.47 -10.87 7.15
C ALA A 7 13.65 -11.57 8.26
N VAL A 8 13.85 -12.87 8.49
CA VAL A 8 13.23 -13.60 9.63
C VAL A 8 13.71 -13.07 10.97
N THR A 9 14.96 -12.59 11.06
CA THR A 9 15.50 -11.99 12.29
C THR A 9 14.88 -10.63 12.61
N ILE A 10 14.29 -9.98 11.62
CA ILE A 10 13.49 -8.79 11.81
C ILE A 10 12.15 -9.28 12.30
N VAL A 11 11.83 -9.07 13.58
CA VAL A 11 10.53 -9.48 14.14
C VAL A 11 9.43 -8.89 13.27
N ALA A 12 8.93 -9.73 12.37
CA ALA A 12 7.87 -9.37 11.48
C ALA A 12 6.59 -9.25 12.29
N GLY A 13 6.05 -8.13 12.31
CA GLY A 13 4.74 -7.94 12.77
C GLY A 13 4.63 -7.27 14.10
N ASN A 14 3.77 -6.92 14.64
CA ASN A 14 3.09 -6.22 15.70
C ASN A 14 3.63 -4.84 16.03
N ILE A 15 4.93 -4.57 15.88
CA ILE A 15 5.45 -3.33 16.47
C ILE A 15 6.09 -2.41 15.45
N ARG A 16 6.94 -2.91 14.58
CA ARG A 16 7.37 -2.20 13.37
C ARG A 16 7.19 -3.11 12.19
N ARG A 17 6.49 -2.62 11.19
CA ARG A 17 6.32 -3.31 9.93
C ARG A 17 7.60 -3.21 9.13
N SER A 18 8.54 -4.09 9.41
CA SER A 18 9.61 -4.37 8.47
C SER A 18 9.05 -5.18 7.34
N ALA A 19 9.29 -4.74 6.13
CA ALA A 19 8.92 -5.47 4.93
C ALA A 19 10.15 -5.63 4.07
N GLY A 20 10.29 -6.78 3.42
CA GLY A 20 11.27 -7.04 2.40
C GLY A 20 10.62 -7.09 1.01
N MET A 21 11.27 -6.56 0.00
CA MET A 21 10.92 -6.79 -1.39
C MET A 21 12.15 -7.29 -2.12
N ARG A 22 11.99 -8.38 -2.86
CA ARG A 22 13.00 -8.84 -3.79
C ARG A 22 12.62 -8.47 -5.19
N GLN A 23 13.50 -7.72 -5.82
CA GLN A 23 13.44 -7.43 -7.24
C GLN A 23 14.43 -8.35 -7.95
N PHE A 24 13.98 -9.09 -8.94
CA PHE A 24 14.80 -10.01 -9.72
C PHE A 24 14.51 -9.86 -11.21
N ALA A 25 15.50 -10.18 -12.04
CA ALA A 25 15.33 -10.10 -13.49
C ALA A 25 14.24 -11.07 -13.96
N SER A 26 13.41 -10.63 -14.88
CA SER A 26 12.24 -11.39 -15.35
C SER A 26 12.58 -12.73 -15.99
N ASP A 27 13.82 -12.94 -16.42
CA ASP A 27 14.37 -14.17 -16.99
C ASP A 27 14.99 -15.11 -15.95
N ASP A 28 15.11 -14.70 -14.68
CA ASP A 28 15.52 -15.55 -13.57
C ASP A 28 14.39 -16.51 -13.20
N LYS A 29 14.46 -17.71 -13.78
CA LYS A 29 13.43 -18.75 -13.62
C LYS A 29 13.39 -19.31 -12.19
N GLU A 30 14.53 -19.38 -11.50
CA GLU A 30 14.61 -19.88 -10.13
C GLU A 30 13.92 -18.91 -9.17
N ALA A 31 14.23 -17.63 -9.26
CA ALA A 31 13.55 -16.61 -8.47
C ALA A 31 12.05 -16.52 -8.79
N ALA A 32 11.68 -16.65 -10.07
CA ALA A 32 10.28 -16.60 -10.52
C ALA A 32 9.44 -17.77 -10.00
N SER A 33 10.04 -18.94 -9.73
CA SER A 33 9.36 -20.14 -9.22
C SER A 33 9.58 -20.39 -7.73
N ALA A 34 10.36 -19.57 -7.05
CA ALA A 34 10.76 -19.80 -5.66
C ALA A 34 9.58 -19.96 -4.69
N LYS A 35 8.47 -19.27 -4.94
CA LYS A 35 7.24 -19.34 -4.14
C LYS A 35 6.17 -20.29 -4.70
N GLU A 36 6.44 -20.98 -5.80
CA GLU A 36 5.53 -22.02 -6.29
C GLU A 36 5.44 -23.15 -5.25
N ASN A 37 4.21 -23.59 -4.96
CA ASN A 37 3.94 -24.61 -3.94
C ASN A 37 4.47 -24.26 -2.53
N LEU A 38 4.45 -22.99 -2.16
CA LEU A 38 4.79 -22.57 -0.80
C LEU A 38 3.82 -23.16 0.23
N TRP A 39 2.55 -23.32 -0.15
CA TRP A 39 1.49 -23.87 0.68
C TRP A 39 1.09 -25.27 0.20
N SER A 40 0.95 -26.18 1.14
CA SER A 40 0.45 -27.54 0.89
C SER A 40 -0.61 -27.91 1.92
N GLN A 41 -1.56 -28.77 1.55
CA GLN A 41 -2.50 -29.34 2.52
C GLN A 41 -1.91 -30.59 3.18
N ASP A 42 -2.01 -30.65 4.50
CA ASP A 42 -1.70 -31.88 5.24
C ASP A 42 -2.81 -32.94 5.07
N ALA A 43 -2.60 -34.15 5.63
CA ALA A 43 -3.56 -35.26 5.55
C ALA A 43 -4.95 -34.92 6.15
N ASN A 44 -5.05 -33.84 6.96
CA ASN A 44 -6.29 -33.40 7.59
C ASN A 44 -6.93 -32.21 6.84
N GLY A 45 -6.36 -31.81 5.68
CA GLY A 45 -6.84 -30.69 4.88
C GLY A 45 -6.41 -29.31 5.38
N ASN A 46 -5.53 -29.21 6.38
CA ASN A 46 -5.03 -27.94 6.86
C ASN A 46 -3.91 -27.43 5.94
N TRP A 47 -3.95 -26.16 5.58
CA TRP A 47 -2.88 -25.52 4.84
C TRP A 47 -1.67 -25.30 5.73
N ARG A 48 -0.50 -25.73 5.25
CA ARG A 48 0.79 -25.57 5.91
C ARG A 48 1.82 -25.06 4.93
N ILE A 49 2.75 -24.27 5.45
CA ILE A 49 3.93 -23.86 4.70
C ILE A 49 4.99 -24.94 4.85
N ASP A 50 5.71 -25.22 3.77
CA ASP A 50 6.91 -26.04 3.81
C ASP A 50 7.93 -25.34 4.75
N PRO A 51 8.36 -25.99 5.85
CA PRO A 51 9.30 -25.39 6.79
C PRO A 51 10.62 -24.92 6.16
N GLU A 52 11.08 -25.58 5.10
CA GLU A 52 12.29 -25.18 4.37
C GLU A 52 12.09 -23.90 3.54
N LYS A 53 10.85 -23.55 3.26
CA LYS A 53 10.46 -22.37 2.49
C LYS A 53 9.83 -21.25 3.34
N ASP A 54 9.69 -21.45 4.64
CA ASP A 54 8.97 -20.49 5.52
C ASP A 54 9.53 -19.08 5.43
N ALA A 55 10.86 -18.94 5.32
CA ALA A 55 11.52 -17.66 5.15
C ALA A 55 11.07 -16.88 3.89
N LEU A 56 10.67 -17.58 2.81
CA LEU A 56 10.26 -16.93 1.56
C LEU A 56 9.00 -16.08 1.70
N ARG A 57 8.15 -16.35 2.69
CA ARG A 57 6.94 -15.54 2.96
C ARG A 57 7.26 -14.13 3.48
N MET A 58 8.49 -13.91 3.98
CA MET A 58 8.88 -12.66 4.64
C MET A 58 9.17 -11.51 3.68
N ALA A 59 9.25 -11.77 2.38
CA ALA A 59 9.51 -10.75 1.37
C ALA A 59 8.51 -10.84 0.20
N ASN A 60 8.12 -9.69 -0.33
CA ASN A 60 7.43 -9.60 -1.61
C ASN A 60 8.41 -9.92 -2.75
N HIS A 61 7.93 -10.59 -3.79
CA HIS A 61 8.70 -10.89 -4.98
C HIS A 61 8.20 -10.04 -6.15
N THR A 62 9.12 -9.41 -6.87
CA THR A 62 8.80 -8.53 -8.01
C THR A 62 9.67 -8.88 -9.20
N ARG A 63 9.04 -9.24 -10.33
CA ARG A 63 9.71 -9.48 -11.62
C ARG A 63 9.98 -8.15 -12.31
N VAL A 64 11.24 -7.86 -12.58
CA VAL A 64 11.66 -6.63 -13.24
C VAL A 64 11.93 -6.90 -14.71
N TYR A 65 11.15 -6.28 -15.56
CA TYR A 65 11.29 -6.31 -17.01
C TYR A 65 12.13 -5.12 -17.47
N HIS A 66 13.25 -5.39 -18.09
CA HIS A 66 14.12 -4.38 -18.71
C HIS A 66 13.81 -4.14 -20.19
N THR A 67 13.00 -4.98 -20.78
CA THR A 67 12.49 -4.86 -22.15
C THR A 67 10.97 -5.02 -22.12
N LYS A 68 10.28 -4.55 -23.15
CA LYS A 68 8.83 -4.73 -23.27
C LYS A 68 8.48 -6.22 -23.34
N PRO A 69 7.71 -6.76 -22.37
CA PRO A 69 7.34 -8.16 -22.38
C PRO A 69 6.26 -8.43 -23.44
N SER A 70 6.30 -9.60 -24.08
CA SER A 70 5.21 -10.04 -24.94
C SER A 70 3.90 -10.22 -24.15
N TYR A 71 2.75 -10.12 -24.82
CA TYR A 71 1.46 -10.41 -24.18
C TYR A 71 1.43 -11.78 -23.49
N LYS A 72 2.00 -12.81 -24.14
CA LYS A 72 2.08 -14.16 -23.56
C LYS A 72 2.86 -14.15 -22.23
N THR A 73 3.97 -13.42 -22.18
CA THR A 73 4.80 -13.30 -20.96
C THR A 73 4.04 -12.62 -19.82
N VAL A 74 3.28 -11.56 -20.13
CA VAL A 74 2.44 -10.88 -19.14
C VAL A 74 1.31 -11.80 -18.67
N LEU A 75 0.64 -12.49 -19.59
CA LEU A 75 -0.43 -13.44 -19.27
C LEU A 75 0.07 -14.57 -18.35
N ASP A 76 1.22 -15.16 -18.66
CA ASP A 76 1.84 -16.19 -17.81
C ASP A 76 2.15 -15.64 -16.40
N ALA A 77 2.64 -14.40 -16.30
CA ALA A 77 2.93 -13.76 -15.02
C ALA A 77 1.65 -13.48 -14.20
N VAL A 78 0.60 -12.97 -14.81
CA VAL A 78 -0.71 -12.71 -14.16
C VAL A 78 -1.34 -14.02 -13.69
N THR A 79 -1.30 -15.06 -14.53
CA THR A 79 -1.80 -16.40 -14.18
C THR A 79 -1.06 -16.98 -12.97
N LYS A 80 0.28 -16.84 -12.93
CA LYS A 80 1.08 -17.28 -11.78
C LYS A 80 0.73 -16.53 -10.52
N GLN A 81 0.52 -15.21 -10.60
CA GLN A 81 0.10 -14.42 -9.44
C GLN A 81 -1.27 -14.84 -8.90
N PHE A 82 -2.20 -15.24 -9.78
CA PHE A 82 -3.50 -15.76 -9.34
C PHE A 82 -3.34 -17.01 -8.45
N HIS A 83 -2.46 -17.93 -8.80
CA HIS A 83 -2.28 -19.17 -8.07
C HIS A 83 -1.32 -19.06 -6.87
N SER A 84 -0.28 -18.22 -6.95
CA SER A 84 0.72 -18.07 -5.89
C SER A 84 0.52 -16.87 -4.98
N GLY A 85 -0.27 -15.89 -5.40
CA GLY A 85 -0.47 -14.63 -4.67
C GLY A 85 0.75 -13.70 -4.68
N GLU A 86 1.75 -13.99 -5.53
CA GLU A 86 3.04 -13.30 -5.49
C GLU A 86 3.61 -13.04 -6.89
N GLY A 87 4.49 -12.07 -6.98
CA GLY A 87 5.26 -11.80 -8.18
C GLY A 87 4.74 -10.59 -8.97
N ALA A 88 4.73 -9.41 -8.34
CA ALA A 88 4.40 -8.16 -9.02
C ALA A 88 5.22 -7.98 -10.32
N ILE A 89 4.61 -7.35 -11.31
CA ILE A 89 5.24 -7.02 -12.59
C ILE A 89 5.74 -5.59 -12.51
N GLN A 90 7.04 -5.39 -12.73
CA GLN A 90 7.64 -4.05 -12.76
C GLN A 90 8.31 -3.80 -14.11
N PHE A 91 8.08 -2.64 -14.68
CA PHE A 91 8.71 -2.18 -15.92
C PHE A 91 9.79 -1.14 -15.61
N ALA A 92 11.07 -1.54 -15.65
CA ALA A 92 12.19 -0.73 -15.24
C ALA A 92 12.43 0.51 -16.13
N PRO A 93 12.29 0.45 -17.47
CA PRO A 93 12.50 1.62 -18.31
C PRO A 93 11.63 2.83 -17.95
N GLU A 94 10.32 2.60 -17.67
CA GLU A 94 9.42 3.66 -17.21
C GLU A 94 9.83 4.21 -15.85
N ALA A 95 10.22 3.33 -14.92
CA ALA A 95 10.68 3.72 -13.60
C ALA A 95 11.93 4.61 -13.66
N ILE A 96 12.90 4.26 -14.52
CA ILE A 96 14.12 5.06 -14.74
C ILE A 96 13.79 6.39 -15.40
N ALA A 97 12.96 6.38 -16.45
CA ALA A 97 12.56 7.60 -17.15
C ALA A 97 11.88 8.59 -16.19
N ARG A 98 10.94 8.11 -15.39
CA ARG A 98 10.23 8.92 -14.39
C ARG A 98 11.16 9.44 -13.29
N SER A 99 12.12 8.64 -12.89
CA SER A 99 13.09 9.01 -11.85
C SER A 99 14.15 10.00 -12.33
N ASN A 100 14.23 10.26 -13.63
CA ASN A 100 15.13 11.25 -14.23
C ASN A 100 14.35 12.46 -14.80
N ALA A 101 13.25 12.84 -14.17
CA ALA A 101 12.39 13.96 -14.60
C ALA A 101 13.08 15.35 -14.58
N ASP A 102 14.26 15.47 -13.97
CA ASP A 102 15.11 16.66 -14.04
C ASP A 102 15.68 16.89 -15.46
N ILE A 103 15.94 15.82 -16.19
CA ILE A 103 16.45 15.83 -17.57
C ILE A 103 15.39 15.41 -18.58
N LEU A 104 14.60 14.39 -18.29
CA LEU A 104 13.48 13.90 -19.11
C LEU A 104 12.18 14.63 -18.73
N LYS A 105 12.07 15.90 -19.13
CA LYS A 105 11.09 16.85 -18.58
C LYS A 105 9.67 16.63 -19.07
N ASP A 106 9.49 16.03 -20.22
CA ASP A 106 8.18 15.81 -20.86
C ASP A 106 7.98 14.36 -21.30
N ASP A 107 6.78 14.04 -21.71
CA ASP A 107 6.39 12.69 -22.10
C ASP A 107 7.08 12.21 -23.38
N GLU A 108 7.48 13.11 -24.29
CA GLU A 108 8.16 12.75 -25.54
C GLU A 108 9.58 12.26 -25.23
N LEU A 109 10.33 13.00 -24.42
CA LEU A 109 11.67 12.61 -23.99
C LEU A 109 11.68 11.32 -23.18
N ARG A 110 10.66 11.10 -22.33
CA ARG A 110 10.52 9.84 -21.59
C ARG A 110 10.26 8.66 -22.51
N LYS A 111 9.37 8.80 -23.47
CA LYS A 111 9.09 7.76 -24.47
C LYS A 111 10.34 7.45 -25.31
N GLU A 112 11.04 8.46 -25.78
CA GLU A 112 12.29 8.27 -26.51
C GLU A 112 13.32 7.47 -25.69
N PHE A 113 13.51 7.84 -24.42
CA PHE A 113 14.38 7.09 -23.50
C PHE A 113 13.94 5.63 -23.36
N ILE A 114 12.63 5.39 -23.14
CA ILE A 114 12.07 4.05 -22.94
C ILE A 114 12.29 3.19 -24.19
N GLU A 115 12.10 3.74 -25.39
CA GLU A 115 12.34 3.01 -26.64
C GLU A 115 13.83 2.67 -26.81
N ILE A 116 14.72 3.63 -26.61
CA ILE A 116 16.18 3.37 -26.66
C ILE A 116 16.56 2.28 -25.66
N TYR A 117 16.08 2.39 -24.41
CA TYR A 117 16.40 1.41 -23.37
C TYR A 117 15.87 0.02 -23.71
N SER A 118 14.62 -0.07 -24.18
CA SER A 118 13.95 -1.34 -24.44
C SER A 118 14.47 -2.05 -25.68
N GLU A 119 14.86 -1.30 -26.72
CA GLU A 119 15.30 -1.85 -28.00
C GLU A 119 16.82 -2.02 -28.10
N GLN A 120 17.59 -1.08 -27.57
CA GLN A 120 19.05 -1.03 -27.72
C GLN A 120 19.79 -1.38 -26.43
N GLY A 121 19.07 -1.43 -25.31
CA GLY A 121 19.59 -1.85 -24.00
C GLY A 121 20.06 -0.71 -23.10
N LYS A 122 20.41 -1.10 -21.88
CA LYS A 122 20.78 -0.19 -20.79
C LYS A 122 22.00 0.69 -21.16
N ASP A 123 22.99 0.11 -21.80
CA ASP A 123 24.26 0.81 -22.08
C ASP A 123 24.05 1.92 -23.13
N GLU A 124 23.23 1.67 -24.15
CA GLU A 124 22.92 2.70 -25.16
C GLU A 124 22.07 3.82 -24.58
N ALA A 125 21.07 3.49 -23.76
CA ALA A 125 20.28 4.51 -23.04
C ALA A 125 21.15 5.35 -22.08
N ARG A 126 22.13 4.73 -21.43
CA ARG A 126 23.13 5.40 -20.59
C ARG A 126 23.99 6.38 -21.40
N ASN A 127 24.48 5.94 -22.56
CA ASN A 127 25.26 6.77 -23.47
C ASN A 127 24.42 7.94 -24.02
N TRP A 128 23.17 7.68 -24.36
CA TRP A 128 22.24 8.71 -24.83
C TRP A 128 22.00 9.79 -23.77
N ILE A 129 21.74 9.40 -22.51
CA ILE A 129 21.60 10.35 -21.40
C ILE A 129 22.88 11.20 -21.24
N ASN A 130 24.04 10.57 -21.23
CA ASN A 130 25.31 11.29 -21.01
C ASN A 130 25.65 12.26 -22.15
N SER A 131 25.40 11.86 -23.39
CA SER A 131 25.65 12.69 -24.56
C SER A 131 24.68 13.86 -24.71
N SER A 132 23.42 13.66 -24.34
CA SER A 132 22.35 14.65 -24.49
C SER A 132 22.26 15.65 -23.34
N TYR A 133 22.60 15.24 -22.14
CA TYR A 133 22.36 16.02 -20.91
C TYR A 133 23.58 16.16 -19.99
N GLY A 134 24.66 15.44 -20.29
CA GLY A 134 25.89 15.44 -19.49
C GLY A 134 26.87 16.57 -19.88
N PRO A 135 28.15 16.43 -19.49
CA PRO A 135 28.73 15.22 -18.91
C PRO A 135 28.32 15.00 -17.42
N PHE A 136 28.00 13.78 -17.08
CA PHE A 136 27.83 13.32 -15.69
C PHE A 136 29.05 12.51 -15.25
N SER A 137 29.33 12.44 -13.95
CA SER A 137 30.28 11.47 -13.42
C SER A 137 29.79 10.04 -13.65
N GLU A 138 30.71 9.08 -13.74
CA GLU A 138 30.35 7.67 -13.86
C GLU A 138 29.43 7.23 -12.71
N GLU A 139 29.73 7.68 -11.47
CA GLU A 139 28.95 7.36 -10.28
C GLU A 139 27.53 7.95 -10.36
N GLU A 140 27.37 9.21 -10.79
CA GLU A 140 26.04 9.81 -10.95
C GLU A 140 25.26 9.11 -12.08
N LEU A 141 25.93 8.78 -13.18
CA LEU A 141 25.29 8.11 -14.30
C LEU A 141 24.80 6.70 -13.94
N ASP A 142 25.62 5.94 -13.19
CA ASP A 142 25.24 4.63 -12.68
C ASP A 142 24.07 4.73 -11.69
N HIS A 143 24.11 5.75 -10.82
CA HIS A 143 23.00 6.04 -9.91
C HIS A 143 21.71 6.34 -10.67
N ARG A 144 21.77 7.20 -11.72
CA ARG A 144 20.61 7.53 -12.58
C ARG A 144 19.99 6.30 -13.24
N MET A 145 20.82 5.40 -13.77
CA MET A 145 20.39 4.16 -14.44
C MET A 145 19.92 3.07 -13.46
N SER A 146 20.11 3.26 -12.16
CA SER A 146 19.69 2.33 -11.10
C SER A 146 18.46 2.82 -10.32
N ARG A 147 17.87 3.98 -10.69
CA ARG A 147 16.70 4.58 -9.98
C ARG A 147 15.37 3.86 -10.24
N TYR A 148 15.40 2.58 -10.55
CA TYR A 148 14.19 1.75 -10.68
C TYR A 148 13.88 0.91 -9.44
N GLY A 149 14.74 0.99 -8.40
CA GLY A 149 14.47 0.34 -7.13
C GLY A 149 13.17 0.83 -6.51
N LEU A 150 12.38 -0.10 -5.96
CA LEU A 150 11.19 0.20 -5.19
C LEU A 150 11.41 -0.16 -3.73
N ASN A 151 10.84 0.63 -2.82
CA ASN A 151 10.74 0.21 -1.43
C ASN A 151 9.76 -0.97 -1.28
N PRO A 152 9.74 -1.69 -0.15
CA PRO A 152 8.91 -2.88 0.02
C PRO A 152 7.40 -2.66 -0.19
N CYS A 153 6.91 -1.45 0.07
CA CYS A 153 5.52 -1.07 -0.17
C CYS A 153 5.21 -0.67 -1.62
N GLY A 154 6.24 -0.55 -2.46
CA GLY A 154 6.13 -0.30 -3.90
C GLY A 154 5.78 1.13 -4.30
N GLU A 155 5.81 2.11 -3.37
CA GLU A 155 5.40 3.48 -3.69
C GLU A 155 6.55 4.42 -4.00
N ILE A 156 7.77 4.19 -3.51
CA ILE A 156 8.91 5.07 -3.72
C ILE A 156 9.92 4.46 -4.70
N LEU A 157 10.30 5.25 -5.69
CA LEU A 157 11.38 4.95 -6.64
C LEU A 157 12.69 5.59 -6.21
N GLY A 158 13.79 4.86 -6.36
CA GLY A 158 15.12 5.41 -6.10
C GLY A 158 16.20 4.35 -6.04
N ASN A 159 17.39 4.79 -5.65
CA ASN A 159 18.55 3.95 -5.37
C ASN A 159 19.21 4.45 -4.09
N ASP A 160 19.42 3.57 -3.10
CA ASP A 160 19.99 3.91 -1.79
C ASP A 160 19.32 5.12 -1.11
N PHE A 161 18.02 5.09 -0.92
CA PHE A 161 17.23 6.24 -0.49
C PHE A 161 16.53 6.04 0.85
N HIS A 162 16.09 7.15 1.44
CA HIS A 162 15.18 7.19 2.58
C HIS A 162 13.80 7.70 2.15
N CYS A 163 12.74 7.01 2.60
CA CYS A 163 11.36 7.42 2.38
C CYS A 163 10.99 8.55 3.34
N ASN A 164 10.84 9.77 2.84
CA ASN A 164 10.30 10.90 3.58
C ASN A 164 8.84 11.09 3.16
N LEU A 165 7.91 10.61 3.99
CA LEU A 165 6.52 10.44 3.61
C LEU A 165 5.58 11.22 4.53
N ALA A 166 4.57 11.85 3.94
CA ALA A 166 3.39 12.38 4.62
C ALA A 166 2.12 11.89 3.93
N GLU A 167 0.99 11.89 4.63
CA GLU A 167 -0.28 11.40 4.10
C GLU A 167 -1.42 12.34 4.46
N VAL A 168 -2.21 12.71 3.45
CA VAL A 168 -3.43 13.52 3.59
C VAL A 168 -4.65 12.60 3.64
N HIS A 169 -5.51 12.76 4.64
CA HIS A 169 -6.73 11.98 4.79
C HIS A 169 -7.89 12.67 4.07
N LEU A 170 -8.14 12.29 2.83
CA LEU A 170 -9.10 12.93 1.94
C LEU A 170 -10.56 12.75 2.37
N ASN A 171 -10.88 11.66 3.08
CA ASN A 171 -12.22 11.44 3.61
C ASN A 171 -12.65 12.45 4.68
N GLN A 172 -11.73 13.27 5.17
CA GLN A 172 -11.98 14.35 6.14
C GLN A 172 -12.03 15.72 5.48
N ILE A 173 -11.92 15.81 4.17
CA ILE A 173 -11.82 17.07 3.43
C ILE A 173 -13.03 17.22 2.52
N ASP A 174 -13.66 18.38 2.56
CA ASP A 174 -14.78 18.71 1.69
C ASP A 174 -14.31 18.82 0.21
N PRO A 175 -14.88 18.03 -0.72
CA PRO A 175 -14.56 18.15 -2.14
C PRO A 175 -14.83 19.51 -2.76
N GLU A 176 -15.75 20.29 -2.21
CA GLU A 176 -16.08 21.64 -2.69
C GLU A 176 -15.14 22.71 -2.12
N ASN A 177 -14.40 22.39 -1.03
CA ASN A 177 -13.52 23.34 -0.36
C ASN A 177 -12.06 23.24 -0.83
N PHE A 178 -11.76 23.82 -1.99
CA PHE A 178 -10.40 23.80 -2.55
C PHE A 178 -9.33 24.45 -1.65
N GLU A 179 -9.69 25.48 -0.86
CA GLU A 179 -8.73 26.11 0.05
C GLU A 179 -8.34 25.20 1.22
N GLU A 180 -9.24 24.36 1.68
CA GLU A 180 -8.94 23.34 2.68
C GLU A 180 -8.02 22.27 2.11
N GLN A 181 -8.34 21.75 0.92
CA GLN A 181 -7.49 20.80 0.18
C GLN A 181 -6.08 21.35 0.02
N LYS A 182 -5.96 22.61 -0.44
CA LYS A 182 -4.68 23.30 -0.62
C LYS A 182 -3.89 23.43 0.68
N LYS A 183 -4.54 23.76 1.81
CA LYS A 183 -3.89 23.85 3.12
C LYS A 183 -3.36 22.49 3.57
N ALA A 184 -4.15 21.44 3.41
CA ALA A 184 -3.77 20.08 3.79
C ALA A 184 -2.55 19.59 3.01
N PHE A 185 -2.56 19.72 1.68
CA PHE A 185 -1.44 19.32 0.84
C PHE A 185 -0.20 20.20 1.05
N LYS A 186 -0.33 21.49 1.31
CA LYS A 186 0.80 22.35 1.70
C LYS A 186 1.41 21.94 3.02
N ALA A 187 0.61 21.65 4.04
CA ALA A 187 1.11 21.17 5.32
C ALA A 187 1.88 19.86 5.19
N ALA A 188 1.33 18.89 4.44
CA ALA A 188 2.00 17.62 4.15
C ALA A 188 3.31 17.83 3.37
N ALA A 189 3.32 18.71 2.37
CA ALA A 189 4.50 19.05 1.58
C ALA A 189 5.62 19.67 2.43
N LEU A 190 5.29 20.61 3.32
CA LEU A 190 6.26 21.20 4.24
C LEU A 190 6.82 20.19 5.22
N SER A 191 5.99 19.28 5.75
CA SER A 191 6.43 18.27 6.70
C SER A 191 7.48 17.32 6.13
N VAL A 192 7.40 16.98 4.84
CA VAL A 192 8.41 16.13 4.17
C VAL A 192 9.60 16.94 3.64
N ALA A 193 9.38 18.19 3.22
CA ALA A 193 10.45 19.04 2.72
C ALA A 193 11.49 19.36 3.81
N CYS A 194 11.05 19.57 5.05
CA CYS A 194 11.97 19.85 6.16
C CYS A 194 12.90 18.67 6.47
N LEU A 195 12.51 17.43 6.16
CA LEU A 195 13.36 16.23 6.33
C LEU A 195 14.54 16.19 5.35
N LEU A 196 14.52 16.99 4.29
CA LEU A 196 15.66 17.12 3.36
C LEU A 196 16.89 17.78 4.01
N ASN A 197 16.71 18.48 5.13
CA ASN A 197 17.84 19.05 5.90
C ASN A 197 18.61 18.01 6.72
N HIS A 198 18.12 16.78 6.84
CA HIS A 198 18.81 15.75 7.60
C HIS A 198 20.12 15.36 6.93
N GLU A 199 21.20 15.37 7.69
CA GLU A 199 22.51 14.90 7.25
C GLU A 199 22.70 13.42 7.59
N PHE A 200 23.07 12.63 6.60
CA PHE A 200 23.33 11.20 6.81
C PHE A 200 24.79 10.95 7.20
N GLU A 201 24.98 10.14 8.24
CA GLU A 201 26.31 9.66 8.63
C GLU A 201 26.92 8.71 7.59
N VAL A 202 26.05 7.86 6.98
CA VAL A 202 26.47 6.89 5.97
C VAL A 202 26.63 7.59 4.61
N GLU A 203 27.86 7.59 4.10
CA GLU A 203 28.25 8.29 2.88
C GLU A 203 27.39 7.91 1.66
N ARG A 204 27.10 6.66 1.50
CA ARG A 204 26.26 6.13 0.40
C ARG A 204 24.89 6.81 0.34
N TYR A 205 24.23 7.02 1.49
CA TYR A 205 22.94 7.71 1.55
C TYR A 205 23.06 9.22 1.36
N ARG A 206 24.16 9.82 1.83
CA ARG A 206 24.45 11.24 1.58
C ARG A 206 24.62 11.51 0.10
N LYS A 207 25.47 10.73 -0.60
CA LYS A 207 25.68 10.84 -2.05
C LYS A 207 24.40 10.59 -2.83
N SER A 208 23.63 9.57 -2.48
CA SER A 208 22.35 9.31 -3.14
C SER A 208 21.41 10.51 -3.02
N ARG A 209 21.32 11.16 -1.85
CA ARG A 209 20.51 12.37 -1.69
C ARG A 209 21.05 13.56 -2.48
N GLU A 210 22.35 13.70 -2.60
CA GLU A 210 22.97 14.75 -3.44
C GLU A 210 22.60 14.58 -4.92
N TYR A 211 22.58 13.34 -5.42
CA TYR A 211 22.22 13.05 -6.80
C TYR A 211 20.70 13.06 -7.03
N ASP A 212 19.92 12.62 -6.06
CA ASP A 212 18.48 12.38 -6.22
C ASP A 212 17.72 12.58 -4.91
N PRO A 213 17.55 13.84 -4.46
CA PRO A 213 16.68 14.11 -3.32
C PRO A 213 15.26 13.71 -3.67
N ILE A 214 14.57 13.03 -2.76
CA ILE A 214 13.19 12.57 -2.94
C ILE A 214 12.35 12.82 -1.70
N VAL A 215 11.08 13.13 -1.93
CA VAL A 215 10.03 13.18 -0.90
C VAL A 215 8.77 12.56 -1.47
N GLY A 216 7.84 12.15 -0.62
CA GLY A 216 6.58 11.55 -1.04
C GLY A 216 5.40 12.05 -0.22
N VAL A 217 4.61 12.95 -0.77
CA VAL A 217 3.30 13.27 -0.22
C VAL A 217 2.29 12.27 -0.79
N SER A 218 1.61 11.56 0.09
CA SER A 218 0.57 10.60 -0.21
C SER A 218 -0.79 11.11 0.24
N PHE A 219 -1.81 10.37 -0.12
CA PHE A 219 -3.16 10.51 0.42
C PHE A 219 -3.77 9.14 0.74
N THR A 220 -4.81 9.15 1.55
CA THR A 220 -5.72 8.01 1.78
C THR A 220 -7.16 8.48 1.69
N GLY A 221 -8.10 7.55 1.45
CA GLY A 221 -9.51 7.90 1.30
C GLY A 221 -9.85 8.58 -0.02
N LEU A 222 -9.09 8.34 -1.09
CA LEU A 222 -9.41 8.91 -2.40
C LEU A 222 -10.75 8.41 -2.92
N PHE A 223 -11.05 7.12 -2.73
CA PHE A 223 -12.33 6.56 -3.13
C PHE A 223 -13.49 7.24 -2.41
N ASP A 224 -13.36 7.40 -1.09
CA ASP A 224 -14.37 8.09 -0.27
C ASP A 224 -14.59 9.54 -0.72
N PHE A 225 -13.49 10.26 -0.98
CA PHE A 225 -13.52 11.63 -1.49
C PHE A 225 -14.29 11.73 -2.82
N CYS A 226 -14.01 10.80 -3.76
CA CYS A 226 -14.69 10.77 -5.05
C CYS A 226 -16.18 10.46 -4.90
N VAL A 227 -16.56 9.57 -3.97
CA VAL A 227 -17.99 9.32 -3.69
C VAL A 227 -18.67 10.57 -3.14
N HIS A 228 -18.03 11.29 -2.23
CA HIS A 228 -18.57 12.56 -1.73
C HIS A 228 -18.62 13.65 -2.81
N ALA A 229 -17.66 13.67 -3.74
CA ALA A 229 -17.61 14.63 -4.83
C ALA A 229 -18.65 14.38 -5.94
N PHE A 230 -18.92 13.12 -6.25
CA PHE A 230 -19.69 12.74 -7.46
C PHE A 230 -20.97 11.96 -7.15
N GLY A 231 -21.12 11.45 -5.92
CA GLY A 231 -22.30 10.72 -5.47
C GLY A 231 -22.48 9.33 -6.11
N THR A 232 -23.68 8.80 -5.96
CA THR A 232 -24.07 7.47 -6.45
C THR A 232 -23.91 7.27 -7.98
N PRO A 233 -24.06 8.27 -8.87
CA PRO A 233 -23.77 8.08 -10.30
C PRO A 233 -22.35 7.59 -10.56
N TRP A 234 -21.34 8.09 -9.83
CA TRP A 234 -19.96 7.65 -9.95
C TRP A 234 -19.78 6.20 -9.45
N LEU A 235 -20.44 5.81 -8.36
CA LEU A 235 -20.42 4.44 -7.85
C LEU A 235 -21.02 3.45 -8.86
N LYS A 236 -22.16 3.81 -9.50
CA LYS A 236 -22.78 3.00 -10.56
C LYS A 236 -21.87 2.85 -11.77
N TRP A 237 -21.19 3.90 -12.15
CA TRP A 237 -20.21 3.86 -13.23
C TRP A 237 -19.02 2.94 -12.89
N TRP A 238 -18.58 2.93 -11.61
CA TRP A 238 -17.58 1.99 -11.13
C TRP A 238 -18.04 0.54 -11.18
N GLU A 239 -19.25 0.27 -10.69
CA GLU A 239 -19.85 -1.07 -10.72
C GLU A 239 -20.03 -1.59 -12.15
N ALA A 240 -20.33 -0.70 -13.11
CA ALA A 240 -20.38 -1.01 -14.54
C ALA A 240 -18.98 -1.23 -15.19
N GLY A 241 -17.89 -1.14 -14.43
CA GLY A 241 -16.53 -1.36 -14.92
C GLY A 241 -15.83 -0.12 -15.46
N ARG A 242 -16.27 1.09 -15.10
CA ARG A 242 -15.75 2.39 -15.59
C ARG A 242 -15.73 2.52 -17.11
N PRO A 243 -16.85 2.23 -17.82
CA PRO A 243 -16.88 2.22 -19.27
C PRO A 243 -16.53 3.59 -19.88
N ASP A 244 -15.96 3.57 -21.09
CA ASP A 244 -15.66 4.77 -21.87
C ASP A 244 -16.94 5.32 -22.52
N CYS A 245 -17.71 6.08 -21.75
CA CYS A 245 -18.90 6.81 -22.17
C CYS A 245 -18.74 8.30 -21.86
N GLU A 246 -19.64 9.15 -22.35
CA GLU A 246 -19.54 10.61 -22.15
C GLU A 246 -19.54 10.99 -20.66
N GLU A 247 -20.38 10.34 -19.86
CA GLU A 247 -20.40 10.55 -18.40
C GLU A 247 -19.09 10.08 -17.76
N GLY A 248 -18.58 8.91 -18.17
CA GLY A 248 -17.30 8.38 -17.69
C GLY A 248 -16.12 9.30 -18.02
N LYS A 249 -16.08 9.88 -19.22
CA LYS A 249 -15.10 10.89 -19.61
C LYS A 249 -15.19 12.14 -18.74
N ALA A 250 -16.40 12.56 -18.38
CA ALA A 250 -16.61 13.69 -17.49
C ALA A 250 -16.06 13.40 -16.08
N PHE A 251 -16.33 12.21 -15.53
CA PHE A 251 -15.76 11.78 -14.26
C PHE A 251 -14.22 11.72 -14.29
N LYS A 252 -13.64 11.07 -15.28
CA LYS A 252 -12.18 11.00 -15.45
C LYS A 252 -11.54 12.38 -15.55
N LYS A 253 -12.16 13.30 -16.25
CA LYS A 253 -11.69 14.70 -16.34
C LYS A 253 -11.70 15.41 -14.99
N GLN A 254 -12.71 15.19 -14.17
CA GLN A 254 -12.81 15.79 -12.84
C GLN A 254 -11.81 15.15 -11.86
N GLU A 255 -11.69 13.81 -11.87
CA GLU A 255 -10.67 13.08 -11.12
C GLU A 255 -9.27 13.62 -11.44
N ALA A 256 -8.95 13.73 -12.73
CA ALA A 256 -7.67 14.26 -13.19
C ALA A 256 -7.42 15.70 -12.71
N LYS A 257 -8.46 16.55 -12.67
CA LYS A 257 -8.36 17.93 -12.20
C LYS A 257 -7.99 18.00 -10.72
N PHE A 258 -8.62 17.19 -9.86
CA PHE A 258 -8.24 17.10 -8.45
C PHE A 258 -6.80 16.63 -8.29
N LEU A 259 -6.47 15.49 -8.86
CA LEU A 259 -5.16 14.85 -8.79
C LEU A 259 -4.03 15.78 -9.25
N ASP A 260 -4.17 16.40 -10.41
CA ASP A 260 -3.16 17.31 -10.97
C ASP A 260 -3.01 18.60 -10.13
N SER A 261 -4.12 19.14 -9.61
CA SER A 261 -4.07 20.31 -8.74
C SER A 261 -3.30 20.02 -7.44
N TRP A 262 -3.53 18.88 -6.80
CA TRP A 262 -2.81 18.48 -5.60
C TRP A 262 -1.34 18.24 -5.87
N ARG A 263 -1.00 17.56 -6.97
CA ARG A 263 0.39 17.35 -7.40
C ARG A 263 1.12 18.69 -7.55
N LYS A 264 0.51 19.67 -8.22
CA LYS A 264 1.09 21.01 -8.40
C LYS A 264 1.33 21.72 -7.08
N ILE A 265 0.33 21.72 -6.18
CA ILE A 265 0.45 22.32 -4.84
C ILE A 265 1.62 21.71 -4.06
N VAL A 266 1.74 20.39 -4.06
CA VAL A 266 2.83 19.69 -3.37
C VAL A 266 4.18 20.10 -3.96
N LYS A 267 4.33 20.00 -5.27
CA LYS A 267 5.59 20.27 -5.97
C LYS A 267 6.06 21.71 -5.78
N GLU A 268 5.17 22.68 -5.98
CA GLU A 268 5.46 24.10 -5.78
C GLU A 268 5.89 24.36 -4.34
N THR A 269 5.17 23.83 -3.36
CA THR A 269 5.48 24.03 -1.94
C THR A 269 6.84 23.42 -1.54
N VAL A 270 7.15 22.19 -1.99
CA VAL A 270 8.44 21.56 -1.75
C VAL A 270 9.57 22.36 -2.39
N TRP A 271 9.40 22.80 -3.63
CA TRP A 271 10.42 23.56 -4.36
C TRP A 271 10.66 24.94 -3.76
N GLU A 272 9.61 25.67 -3.37
CA GLU A 272 9.73 26.94 -2.63
C GLU A 272 10.52 26.77 -1.32
N TYR A 273 10.27 25.68 -0.59
CA TYR A 273 11.03 25.35 0.61
C TYR A 273 12.51 25.08 0.29
N CYS A 274 12.79 24.27 -0.73
CA CYS A 274 14.16 23.95 -1.14
C CYS A 274 14.92 25.21 -1.55
N ASP A 275 14.33 26.11 -2.34
CA ASP A 275 14.95 27.36 -2.76
C ASP A 275 15.29 28.25 -1.58
N LYS A 276 14.36 28.38 -0.61
CA LYS A 276 14.56 29.18 0.59
C LYS A 276 15.71 28.67 1.46
N HIS A 277 15.96 27.36 1.44
CA HIS A 277 16.96 26.70 2.28
C HIS A 277 18.22 26.25 1.53
N ASN A 278 18.40 26.67 0.25
CA ASN A 278 19.51 26.29 -0.62
C ASN A 278 19.68 24.76 -0.79
N LEU A 279 18.55 24.05 -0.85
CA LEU A 279 18.51 22.61 -1.06
C LEU A 279 18.26 22.30 -2.54
N ARG A 280 18.79 21.20 -3.03
CA ARG A 280 18.45 20.69 -4.37
C ARG A 280 16.98 20.31 -4.41
N ARG A 281 16.25 20.77 -5.45
CA ARG A 281 14.83 20.45 -5.64
C ARG A 281 14.66 18.98 -5.96
N PRO A 282 13.76 18.25 -5.25
CA PRO A 282 13.40 16.89 -5.60
C PRO A 282 12.75 16.81 -6.99
N ASN A 283 13.10 15.75 -7.72
CA ASN A 283 12.46 15.45 -9.01
C ASN A 283 11.06 14.87 -8.80
N ARG A 284 10.88 14.15 -7.70
CA ARG A 284 9.64 13.45 -7.35
C ARG A 284 9.21 13.88 -5.97
N CYS A 285 7.95 14.35 -5.87
CA CYS A 285 7.38 14.90 -4.62
C CYS A 285 6.09 14.17 -4.19
N THR A 286 5.44 13.43 -5.09
CA THR A 286 4.15 12.79 -4.84
C THR A 286 4.19 11.29 -5.06
N THR A 287 3.45 10.58 -4.21
CA THR A 287 3.31 9.14 -4.24
C THR A 287 1.97 8.72 -3.64
N VAL A 288 1.62 7.43 -3.70
CA VAL A 288 0.48 6.90 -2.95
C VAL A 288 0.91 5.66 -2.19
N GLN A 289 0.81 5.74 -0.86
CA GLN A 289 1.13 4.66 0.07
C GLN A 289 -0.01 3.63 0.12
N PRO A 290 0.25 2.39 0.60
CA PRO A 290 -0.80 1.41 0.82
C PRO A 290 -1.81 1.84 1.90
N ALA A 291 -1.36 2.62 2.89
CA ALA A 291 -2.15 3.22 3.98
C ALA A 291 -3.02 2.24 4.80
N GLY A 292 -2.69 0.96 4.81
CA GLY A 292 -3.52 -0.08 5.43
C GLY A 292 -3.83 0.13 6.93
N THR A 293 -2.95 0.80 7.68
CA THR A 293 -3.17 1.12 9.10
C THR A 293 -3.52 2.58 9.31
N LYS A 294 -2.85 3.49 8.61
CA LYS A 294 -3.08 4.94 8.79
C LYS A 294 -4.51 5.34 8.41
N SER A 295 -5.08 4.73 7.36
CA SER A 295 -6.47 4.96 6.95
C SER A 295 -7.46 4.73 8.09
N LEU A 296 -7.16 3.80 9.02
CA LEU A 296 -8.01 3.50 10.16
C LEU A 296 -8.17 4.67 11.14
N LEU A 297 -7.21 5.60 11.19
CA LEU A 297 -7.28 6.78 12.06
C LEU A 297 -8.52 7.64 11.79
N THR A 298 -8.99 7.65 10.56
CA THR A 298 -10.15 8.45 10.13
C THR A 298 -11.26 7.61 9.52
N GLY A 299 -11.13 6.27 9.51
CA GLY A 299 -12.09 5.37 8.88
C GLY A 299 -12.09 5.46 7.34
N ALA A 300 -10.97 5.88 6.74
CA ALA A 300 -10.83 6.02 5.30
C ALA A 300 -10.63 4.67 4.59
N ALA A 301 -11.04 4.59 3.34
CA ALA A 301 -10.58 3.56 2.43
C ALA A 301 -9.08 3.70 2.17
N PRO A 302 -8.28 2.60 2.10
CA PRO A 302 -6.83 2.68 2.08
C PRO A 302 -6.28 3.21 0.74
N GLY A 303 -5.51 4.29 0.82
CA GLY A 303 -4.88 4.92 -0.34
C GLY A 303 -5.90 5.37 -1.38
N TRP A 304 -5.80 4.81 -2.58
CA TRP A 304 -6.74 5.02 -3.69
C TRP A 304 -7.77 3.89 -3.83
N HIS A 305 -7.56 2.77 -3.13
CA HIS A 305 -8.38 1.56 -3.30
C HIS A 305 -9.83 1.78 -2.88
N PRO A 306 -10.79 1.09 -3.51
CA PRO A 306 -12.12 0.98 -2.95
C PRO A 306 -12.07 0.24 -1.60
N PRO A 307 -13.02 0.49 -0.70
CA PRO A 307 -13.12 -0.29 0.54
C PRO A 307 -13.50 -1.74 0.24
N LYS A 308 -13.24 -2.65 1.17
CA LYS A 308 -13.58 -4.07 1.02
C LYS A 308 -15.09 -4.34 1.01
N ALA A 309 -15.84 -3.54 1.73
CA ALA A 309 -17.29 -3.52 1.79
C ALA A 309 -17.75 -2.17 2.32
N GLN A 310 -19.03 -1.86 2.17
CA GLN A 310 -19.61 -0.65 2.75
C GLN A 310 -19.71 -0.77 4.28
N ARG A 311 -20.00 -1.98 4.77
CA ARG A 311 -20.10 -2.32 6.20
C ARG A 311 -19.36 -3.62 6.45
N PHE A 312 -18.59 -3.65 7.52
CA PHE A 312 -17.76 -4.81 7.86
C PHE A 312 -17.45 -4.86 9.34
N ILE A 313 -17.14 -6.06 9.82
CA ILE A 313 -16.51 -6.23 11.12
C ILE A 313 -14.99 -6.08 10.91
N ARG A 314 -14.41 -5.09 11.57
CA ARG A 314 -12.95 -4.95 11.64
C ARG A 314 -12.46 -5.70 12.87
N ARG A 315 -11.56 -6.69 12.67
CA ARG A 315 -10.90 -7.42 13.76
C ARG A 315 -9.48 -6.93 13.95
N ILE A 316 -9.16 -6.60 15.19
CA ILE A 316 -7.81 -6.15 15.60
C ILE A 316 -7.30 -7.16 16.61
N THR A 317 -6.07 -7.67 16.36
CA THR A 317 -5.44 -8.66 17.23
C THR A 317 -4.71 -7.98 18.39
N PHE A 318 -4.95 -8.49 19.59
CA PHE A 318 -4.27 -8.13 20.82
C PHE A 318 -3.79 -9.39 21.53
N ARG A 319 -2.79 -9.25 22.39
CA ARG A 319 -2.47 -10.32 23.35
C ARG A 319 -3.65 -10.48 24.33
N LYS A 320 -3.82 -11.68 24.85
CA LYS A 320 -4.81 -11.91 25.90
C LYS A 320 -4.52 -11.01 27.10
N ASN A 321 -5.56 -10.40 27.66
CA ASN A 321 -5.50 -9.44 28.77
C ASN A 321 -4.79 -8.11 28.44
N ASP A 322 -4.61 -7.77 27.19
CA ASP A 322 -4.09 -6.45 26.80
C ASP A 322 -5.01 -5.34 27.34
N PRO A 323 -4.46 -4.29 27.99
CA PRO A 323 -5.24 -3.19 28.54
C PRO A 323 -6.17 -2.51 27.55
N ILE A 324 -5.75 -2.37 26.28
CA ILE A 324 -6.56 -1.76 25.23
C ILE A 324 -7.74 -2.68 24.88
N ALA A 325 -7.52 -4.00 24.79
CA ALA A 325 -8.58 -4.96 24.51
C ALA A 325 -9.60 -5.02 25.66
N LEU A 326 -9.14 -4.94 26.91
CA LEU A 326 -10.02 -4.86 28.09
C LEU A 326 -10.84 -3.55 28.09
N ALA A 327 -10.23 -2.42 27.74
CA ALA A 327 -10.95 -1.16 27.58
C ALA A 327 -11.99 -1.22 26.44
N CYS A 328 -11.67 -1.89 25.33
CA CYS A 328 -12.61 -2.16 24.26
C CYS A 328 -13.81 -2.99 24.73
N MET A 329 -13.60 -3.99 25.58
CA MET A 329 -14.70 -4.76 26.19
C MET A 329 -15.59 -3.89 27.07
N ASP A 330 -15.02 -3.06 27.94
CA ASP A 330 -15.77 -2.12 28.78
C ASP A 330 -16.53 -1.08 27.96
N TYR A 331 -15.99 -0.74 26.79
CA TYR A 331 -16.65 0.15 25.81
C TYR A 331 -17.74 -0.56 25.00
N GLY A 332 -17.92 -1.87 25.17
CA GLY A 332 -19.00 -2.67 24.61
C GLY A 332 -18.64 -3.50 23.37
N TYR A 333 -17.39 -3.42 22.86
CA TYR A 333 -16.97 -4.22 21.72
C TYR A 333 -16.91 -5.72 22.08
N SER A 334 -17.18 -6.57 21.10
CA SER A 334 -17.01 -8.01 21.21
C SER A 334 -15.54 -8.38 21.14
N VAL A 335 -15.15 -9.39 21.93
CA VAL A 335 -13.82 -9.98 21.89
C VAL A 335 -13.94 -11.47 21.71
N VAL A 336 -13.23 -12.03 20.73
CA VAL A 336 -13.22 -13.45 20.42
C VAL A 336 -11.78 -13.96 20.38
N PRO A 337 -11.53 -15.28 20.55
CA PRO A 337 -10.18 -15.85 20.37
C PRO A 337 -9.65 -15.68 18.96
N SER A 338 -8.32 -15.65 18.83
CA SER A 338 -7.64 -15.65 17.53
C SER A 338 -7.95 -16.92 16.72
N GLN A 339 -7.78 -16.86 15.40
CA GLN A 339 -7.86 -18.05 14.53
C GLN A 339 -6.78 -19.10 14.84
N SER A 340 -5.70 -18.69 15.50
CA SER A 340 -4.61 -19.57 15.92
C SER A 340 -4.98 -20.42 17.13
N ASP A 341 -5.94 -19.95 17.93
CA ASP A 341 -6.33 -20.58 19.20
C ASP A 341 -7.40 -21.63 18.93
N LYS A 342 -6.99 -22.90 19.03
CA LYS A 342 -7.81 -24.09 18.75
C LYS A 342 -7.83 -25.05 19.92
N ASP A 343 -8.87 -25.83 20.00
CA ASP A 343 -8.97 -26.95 20.94
C ASP A 343 -8.13 -28.17 20.48
N GLU A 344 -8.12 -29.23 21.27
CA GLU A 344 -7.41 -30.47 21.00
C GLU A 344 -7.89 -31.19 19.71
N ASN A 345 -9.09 -30.86 19.25
CA ASN A 345 -9.68 -31.40 18.03
C ASN A 345 -9.43 -30.50 16.80
N GLY A 346 -8.72 -29.39 16.98
CA GLY A 346 -8.46 -28.41 15.93
C GLY A 346 -9.63 -27.46 15.65
N CYS A 347 -10.66 -27.44 16.50
CA CYS A 347 -11.78 -26.49 16.42
C CYS A 347 -11.40 -25.16 17.04
N LEU A 348 -11.89 -24.07 16.45
CA LEU A 348 -11.66 -22.72 17.00
C LEU A 348 -12.24 -22.59 18.40
N LEU A 349 -11.51 -21.94 19.29
CA LEU A 349 -12.05 -21.55 20.59
C LEU A 349 -13.08 -20.42 20.42
N ASP A 350 -14.16 -20.48 21.20
CA ASP A 350 -15.22 -19.46 21.21
C ASP A 350 -15.15 -18.54 22.44
N ASN A 351 -14.56 -19.03 23.53
CA ASN A 351 -14.45 -18.27 24.77
C ASN A 351 -13.09 -17.57 24.84
N PRO A 352 -13.01 -16.23 24.82
CA PRO A 352 -11.75 -15.49 24.93
C PRO A 352 -11.03 -15.71 26.27
N PHE A 353 -11.77 -16.17 27.32
CA PHE A 353 -11.20 -16.46 28.63
C PHE A 353 -10.74 -17.92 28.79
N ASP A 354 -10.91 -18.77 27.78
CA ASP A 354 -10.37 -20.13 27.78
C ASP A 354 -8.87 -20.09 28.09
N PRO A 355 -8.34 -20.94 28.99
CA PRO A 355 -6.91 -20.98 29.33
C PRO A 355 -5.99 -21.18 28.14
N ARG A 356 -6.46 -21.84 27.10
CA ARG A 356 -5.71 -22.11 25.85
C ARG A 356 -5.68 -20.91 24.91
N CYS A 357 -6.55 -19.91 25.12
CA CYS A 357 -6.56 -18.70 24.33
C CYS A 357 -5.32 -17.85 24.63
N THR A 358 -4.56 -17.48 23.61
CA THR A 358 -3.32 -16.68 23.71
C THR A 358 -3.49 -15.29 23.16
N GLU A 359 -4.35 -15.11 22.16
CA GLU A 359 -4.60 -13.86 21.46
C GLU A 359 -6.09 -13.57 21.36
N TRP A 360 -6.41 -12.29 21.46
CA TRP A 360 -7.77 -11.77 21.35
C TRP A 360 -7.97 -10.98 20.04
N LEU A 361 -9.12 -11.17 19.43
CA LEU A 361 -9.60 -10.33 18.33
C LEU A 361 -10.72 -9.43 18.85
N VAL A 362 -10.48 -8.12 18.84
CA VAL A 362 -11.54 -7.14 19.12
C VAL A 362 -12.32 -6.91 17.84
N GLU A 363 -13.65 -7.09 17.90
CA GLU A 363 -14.57 -6.95 16.78
C GLU A 363 -15.23 -5.58 16.79
N ILE A 364 -14.91 -4.76 15.80
CA ILE A 364 -15.41 -3.39 15.67
C ILE A 364 -16.30 -3.30 14.44
N PRO A 365 -17.64 -3.17 14.61
CA PRO A 365 -18.53 -2.88 13.49
C PRO A 365 -18.19 -1.52 12.89
N THR A 366 -17.91 -1.47 11.61
CA THR A 366 -17.48 -0.28 10.91
C THR A 366 -18.30 -0.09 9.64
N GLU A 367 -18.62 1.16 9.30
CA GLU A 367 -19.17 1.53 8.01
C GLU A 367 -18.36 2.64 7.37
N VAL A 368 -18.35 2.71 6.03
CA VAL A 368 -17.67 3.78 5.29
C VAL A 368 -18.44 5.10 5.42
N SER A 369 -17.76 6.22 5.32
CA SER A 369 -18.35 7.56 5.54
C SER A 369 -19.52 7.89 4.61
N TRP A 370 -19.61 7.24 3.48
CA TRP A 370 -20.64 7.45 2.45
C TRP A 370 -21.72 6.35 2.40
N ALA A 371 -21.70 5.38 3.33
CA ALA A 371 -22.65 4.25 3.33
C ALA A 371 -24.14 4.67 3.38
N ASN A 372 -24.42 5.89 3.85
CA ASN A 372 -25.78 6.43 3.97
C ASN A 372 -26.14 7.47 2.88
N ILE A 373 -25.31 7.62 1.84
CA ILE A 373 -25.67 8.42 0.66
C ILE A 373 -26.82 7.71 -0.09
N ASP A 374 -27.77 8.47 -0.58
CA ASP A 374 -28.95 7.93 -1.29
C ASP A 374 -28.52 7.04 -2.45
N GLY A 375 -29.04 5.81 -2.47
CA GLY A 375 -28.74 4.80 -3.47
C GLY A 375 -27.39 4.07 -3.29
N ALA A 376 -26.56 4.41 -2.29
CA ALA A 376 -25.31 3.70 -2.03
C ALA A 376 -25.52 2.23 -1.67
N ASP A 377 -26.56 1.92 -0.90
CA ASP A 377 -26.91 0.53 -0.49
C ASP A 377 -27.25 -0.40 -1.70
N GLN A 378 -27.47 0.17 -2.90
CA GLN A 378 -27.72 -0.61 -4.12
C GLN A 378 -26.43 -1.07 -4.81
N ILE A 379 -25.28 -0.55 -4.40
CA ILE A 379 -23.97 -0.83 -5.00
C ILE A 379 -23.34 -2.02 -4.30
N ASP A 380 -22.99 -3.04 -5.06
CA ASP A 380 -22.19 -4.15 -4.57
C ASP A 380 -20.71 -3.98 -4.95
N ILE A 381 -19.90 -3.60 -3.98
CA ILE A 381 -18.44 -3.44 -4.17
C ILE A 381 -17.80 -4.76 -4.66
N ASN A 382 -18.41 -5.90 -4.36
CA ASN A 382 -17.95 -7.18 -4.86
C ASN A 382 -18.02 -7.30 -6.39
N ASN A 383 -18.84 -6.49 -7.06
CA ASN A 383 -18.93 -6.46 -8.52
C ASN A 383 -17.84 -5.59 -9.17
N PHE A 384 -17.09 -4.83 -8.40
CA PHE A 384 -16.01 -4.01 -8.98
C PHE A 384 -14.97 -4.90 -9.67
N SER A 385 -14.75 -4.65 -10.96
CA SER A 385 -13.85 -5.44 -11.78
C SER A 385 -12.39 -5.09 -11.58
N ALA A 386 -11.50 -6.01 -11.92
CA ALA A 386 -10.06 -5.77 -11.95
C ALA A 386 -9.70 -4.65 -12.94
N LEU A 387 -10.40 -4.56 -14.08
CA LEU A 387 -10.19 -3.50 -15.06
C LEU A 387 -10.58 -2.12 -14.53
N ALA A 388 -11.67 -2.00 -13.76
CA ALA A 388 -12.06 -0.73 -13.14
C ALA A 388 -11.00 -0.28 -12.12
N GLN A 389 -10.48 -1.20 -11.32
CA GLN A 389 -9.39 -0.92 -10.37
C GLN A 389 -8.11 -0.51 -11.11
N PHE A 390 -7.74 -1.22 -12.17
CA PHE A 390 -6.55 -0.90 -12.97
C PHE A 390 -6.68 0.46 -13.68
N ASP A 391 -7.83 0.76 -14.26
CA ASP A 391 -8.09 2.05 -14.89
C ASP A 391 -7.95 3.22 -13.89
N PHE A 392 -8.50 3.07 -12.68
CA PHE A 392 -8.38 4.10 -11.65
C PHE A 392 -6.95 4.22 -11.11
N TYR A 393 -6.25 3.10 -10.93
CA TYR A 393 -4.82 3.10 -10.62
C TYR A 393 -4.02 3.89 -11.66
N MET A 394 -4.23 3.64 -12.95
CA MET A 394 -3.55 4.35 -14.04
C MET A 394 -3.90 5.85 -14.06
N GLN A 395 -5.13 6.21 -13.71
CA GLN A 395 -5.56 7.59 -13.54
C GLN A 395 -4.76 8.31 -12.44
N VAL A 396 -4.61 7.69 -11.28
CA VAL A 396 -3.81 8.20 -10.16
C VAL A 396 -2.34 8.27 -10.54
N GLN A 397 -1.80 7.21 -11.16
CA GLN A 397 -0.41 7.11 -11.60
C GLN A 397 -0.04 8.21 -12.60
N LYS A 398 -0.96 8.58 -13.47
CA LYS A 398 -0.74 9.60 -14.50
C LYS A 398 -0.85 11.03 -13.96
N PHE A 399 -1.86 11.31 -13.14
CA PHE A 399 -2.20 12.69 -12.80
C PHE A 399 -1.68 13.15 -11.45
N TYR A 400 -1.42 12.23 -10.51
CA TYR A 400 -0.88 12.58 -9.20
C TYR A 400 0.56 12.14 -8.98
N THR A 401 0.86 10.87 -9.26
CA THR A 401 2.06 10.20 -8.77
C THR A 401 3.30 10.51 -9.61
N GLU A 402 4.35 11.03 -8.97
CA GLU A 402 5.67 11.23 -9.59
C GLU A 402 6.63 10.06 -9.27
N HIS A 403 6.39 9.29 -8.22
CA HIS A 403 7.01 8.01 -7.92
C HIS A 403 6.21 6.85 -8.54
N ASN A 404 5.84 5.87 -7.74
CA ASN A 404 4.89 4.83 -8.11
C ASN A 404 3.69 4.86 -7.16
N THR A 405 2.52 4.51 -7.66
CA THR A 405 1.33 4.30 -6.84
C THR A 405 1.37 2.88 -6.30
N SER A 406 1.46 2.71 -4.98
CA SER A 406 1.28 1.38 -4.41
C SER A 406 -0.10 0.85 -4.76
N ALA A 407 -0.14 -0.28 -5.42
CA ALA A 407 -1.36 -0.87 -5.93
C ALA A 407 -1.44 -2.36 -5.61
N THR A 408 -2.63 -2.78 -5.18
CA THR A 408 -3.04 -4.18 -5.15
C THR A 408 -4.35 -4.28 -5.91
N VAL A 409 -4.31 -4.78 -7.13
CA VAL A 409 -5.49 -5.01 -7.96
C VAL A 409 -6.04 -6.39 -7.64
N GLU A 410 -7.27 -6.44 -7.14
CA GLU A 410 -7.96 -7.69 -6.87
C GLU A 410 -8.65 -8.21 -8.13
N PHE A 411 -8.47 -9.48 -8.45
CA PHE A 411 -9.01 -10.04 -9.68
C PHE A 411 -9.49 -11.48 -9.50
N ARG A 412 -10.46 -11.86 -10.34
CA ARG A 412 -11.02 -13.20 -10.41
C ARG A 412 -10.36 -13.99 -11.54
N GLU A 413 -10.54 -15.31 -11.55
CA GLU A 413 -9.99 -16.19 -12.57
C GLU A 413 -10.43 -15.79 -13.99
N ASN A 414 -11.69 -15.42 -14.16
CA ASN A 414 -12.23 -14.97 -15.46
C ASN A 414 -11.76 -13.57 -15.89
N GLU A 415 -11.02 -12.84 -15.06
CA GLU A 415 -10.46 -11.52 -15.36
C GLU A 415 -8.96 -11.56 -15.72
N ILE A 416 -8.33 -12.74 -15.67
CA ILE A 416 -6.88 -12.92 -15.90
C ILE A 416 -6.46 -12.38 -17.28
N GLU A 417 -7.16 -12.78 -18.35
CA GLU A 417 -6.79 -12.41 -19.71
C GLU A 417 -6.95 -10.91 -19.97
N ASP A 418 -8.07 -10.33 -19.51
CA ASP A 418 -8.36 -8.91 -19.70
C ASP A 418 -7.40 -8.02 -18.91
N LEU A 419 -7.07 -8.40 -17.67
CA LEU A 419 -6.10 -7.68 -16.84
C LEU A 419 -4.68 -7.78 -17.43
N ALA A 420 -4.29 -8.98 -17.89
CA ALA A 420 -3.00 -9.17 -18.56
C ALA A 420 -2.88 -8.32 -19.83
N LYS A 421 -3.96 -8.23 -20.61
CA LYS A 421 -4.02 -7.38 -21.81
C LYS A 421 -3.92 -5.89 -21.45
N ALA A 422 -4.59 -5.45 -20.39
CA ALA A 422 -4.54 -4.07 -19.94
C ALA A 422 -3.12 -3.68 -19.50
N ILE A 423 -2.45 -4.53 -18.69
CA ILE A 423 -1.06 -4.30 -18.25
C ILE A 423 -0.11 -4.30 -19.46
N HIS A 424 -0.23 -5.29 -20.36
CA HIS A 424 0.59 -5.34 -21.56
C HIS A 424 0.43 -4.08 -22.42
N ASN A 425 -0.79 -3.64 -22.67
CA ASN A 425 -1.06 -2.43 -23.46
C ASN A 425 -0.49 -1.18 -22.81
N ALA A 426 -0.60 -1.04 -21.47
CA ALA A 426 -0.05 0.09 -20.75
C ALA A 426 1.49 0.17 -20.84
N ILE A 427 2.17 -0.99 -20.85
CA ILE A 427 3.62 -1.07 -21.06
C ILE A 427 3.97 -0.78 -22.52
N GLU A 428 3.29 -1.44 -23.46
CA GLU A 428 3.58 -1.33 -24.90
C GLU A 428 3.42 0.11 -25.42
N ASN A 429 2.39 0.80 -24.94
CA ASN A 429 2.07 2.17 -25.35
C ASN A 429 2.78 3.25 -24.50
N ASN A 430 3.66 2.86 -23.54
CA ASN A 430 4.34 3.78 -22.64
C ASN A 430 3.36 4.71 -21.89
N GLU A 431 2.30 4.13 -21.29
CA GLU A 431 1.24 4.88 -20.61
C GLU A 431 1.58 5.24 -19.16
N GLY A 432 2.80 4.96 -18.70
CA GLY A 432 3.28 5.29 -17.36
C GLY A 432 3.12 4.16 -16.33
N TYR A 433 2.89 2.92 -16.77
CA TYR A 433 2.86 1.76 -15.87
C TYR A 433 4.26 1.45 -15.33
N ILE A 434 4.37 1.37 -14.00
CA ILE A 434 5.63 1.01 -13.34
C ILE A 434 5.51 -0.34 -12.65
N SER A 435 4.63 -0.46 -11.65
CA SER A 435 4.46 -1.72 -10.92
C SER A 435 3.12 -1.77 -10.18
N ALA A 436 2.48 -2.93 -10.23
CA ALA A 436 1.30 -3.24 -9.43
C ALA A 436 1.38 -4.68 -8.91
N ALA A 437 0.97 -4.89 -7.67
CA ALA A 437 0.71 -6.20 -7.13
C ALA A 437 -0.71 -6.65 -7.51
N LEU A 438 -0.87 -7.95 -7.70
CA LEU A 438 -2.14 -8.56 -8.05
C LEU A 438 -2.54 -9.56 -6.96
N LEU A 439 -3.81 -9.55 -6.57
CA LEU A 439 -4.34 -10.41 -5.53
C LEU A 439 -5.54 -11.20 -6.04
N ALA A 440 -5.44 -12.52 -5.99
CA ALA A 440 -6.54 -13.39 -6.37
C ALA A 440 -7.74 -13.19 -5.44
N ARG A 441 -8.92 -13.00 -6.03
CA ARG A 441 -10.18 -12.90 -5.32
C ARG A 441 -10.95 -14.21 -5.47
N PHE A 442 -11.00 -14.96 -4.39
CA PHE A 442 -11.79 -16.17 -4.30
C PHE A 442 -13.22 -15.85 -3.84
N SER A 443 -14.20 -16.67 -4.23
CA SER A 443 -15.59 -16.49 -3.80
C SER A 443 -15.71 -16.51 -2.27
N ALA A 444 -16.62 -15.74 -1.73
CA ALA A 444 -16.78 -15.44 -0.30
C ALA A 444 -16.99 -16.66 0.63
N ASN A 445 -17.17 -17.85 0.11
CA ASN A 445 -17.31 -19.10 0.89
C ASN A 445 -15.97 -19.75 1.24
N ALA A 446 -14.85 -19.08 1.02
CA ALA A 446 -13.54 -19.63 1.25
C ALA A 446 -13.10 -19.50 2.71
N THR A 447 -13.08 -20.58 3.38
CA THR A 447 -12.01 -21.19 4.18
C THR A 447 -11.40 -20.48 5.39
N PHE A 448 -11.51 -19.17 5.59
CA PHE A 448 -10.93 -18.52 6.77
C PHE A 448 -12.02 -17.93 7.67
N PRO A 449 -12.30 -18.54 8.82
CA PRO A 449 -13.16 -17.94 9.82
C PRO A 449 -12.49 -16.70 10.41
N ARG A 450 -13.29 -15.72 10.84
CA ARG A 450 -12.80 -14.49 11.52
C ARG A 450 -11.83 -13.67 10.68
N LEU A 451 -12.24 -13.33 9.45
CA LEU A 451 -11.45 -12.45 8.56
C LEU A 451 -11.15 -11.10 9.26
N PRO A 452 -9.99 -10.47 8.99
CA PRO A 452 -9.65 -9.14 9.50
C PRO A 452 -10.65 -8.05 9.08
N PHE A 453 -11.25 -8.22 7.90
CA PHE A 453 -12.37 -7.45 7.36
C PHE A 453 -13.45 -8.42 6.90
N GLU A 454 -14.52 -8.54 7.64
CA GLU A 454 -15.64 -9.42 7.32
C GLU A 454 -16.82 -8.58 6.86
N PRO A 455 -17.20 -8.62 5.57
CA PRO A 455 -18.36 -7.90 5.07
C PRO A 455 -19.65 -8.31 5.81
N ILE A 456 -20.47 -7.33 6.14
CA ILE A 456 -21.78 -7.55 6.79
C ILE A 456 -22.86 -6.72 6.12
N SER A 457 -24.12 -7.14 6.29
CA SER A 457 -25.27 -6.39 5.84
C SER A 457 -25.52 -5.15 6.72
N LYS A 458 -26.39 -4.25 6.23
CA LYS A 458 -26.82 -3.07 6.98
C LYS A 458 -27.54 -3.45 8.28
N GLU A 459 -28.40 -4.47 8.20
CA GLU A 459 -29.17 -4.99 9.33
C GLU A 459 -28.24 -5.58 10.39
N GLU A 460 -27.24 -6.35 9.98
CA GLU A 460 -26.21 -6.89 10.88
C GLU A 460 -25.39 -5.79 11.52
N TYR A 461 -24.98 -4.78 10.75
CA TYR A 461 -24.25 -3.61 11.28
C TYR A 461 -25.05 -2.92 12.37
N ILE A 462 -26.32 -2.59 12.09
CA ILE A 462 -27.22 -1.96 13.08
C ILE A 462 -27.38 -2.83 14.32
N SER A 463 -27.59 -4.15 14.14
CA SER A 463 -27.69 -5.09 15.23
C SER A 463 -26.43 -5.13 16.10
N LEU A 464 -25.27 -5.16 15.49
CA LEU A 464 -23.98 -5.17 16.19
C LEU A 464 -23.72 -3.84 16.92
N GLN A 465 -24.04 -2.70 16.32
CA GLN A 465 -23.92 -1.39 16.97
C GLN A 465 -24.82 -1.28 18.20
N ASN A 466 -26.06 -1.77 18.12
CA ASN A 466 -26.96 -1.82 19.27
C ASN A 466 -26.38 -2.69 20.39
N LYS A 467 -25.81 -3.87 20.07
CA LYS A 467 -25.15 -4.74 21.05
C LYS A 467 -23.94 -4.05 21.69
N VAL A 468 -23.18 -3.24 20.94
CA VAL A 468 -22.08 -2.45 21.52
C VAL A 468 -22.63 -1.47 22.55
N ILE A 469 -23.71 -0.75 22.21
CA ILE A 469 -24.35 0.21 23.11
C ILE A 469 -24.88 -0.50 24.38
N GLU A 470 -25.55 -1.64 24.23
CA GLU A 470 -26.11 -2.42 25.34
C GLU A 470 -25.06 -2.98 26.31
N ARG A 471 -23.89 -3.38 25.78
CA ARG A 471 -22.80 -3.96 26.59
C ARG A 471 -21.92 -2.90 27.24
N LYS A 472 -22.07 -1.64 26.87
CA LYS A 472 -21.22 -0.54 27.29
C LYS A 472 -21.29 -0.34 28.81
N VAL A 473 -20.17 -0.58 29.48
CA VAL A 473 -20.02 -0.35 30.92
C VAL A 473 -19.51 1.08 31.16
N ASN A 474 -18.66 1.57 30.27
CA ASN A 474 -18.13 2.93 30.31
C ASN A 474 -18.45 3.68 29.01
N ASN A 475 -18.91 4.92 29.12
CA ASN A 475 -19.25 5.75 27.95
C ASN A 475 -18.08 6.49 27.36
N ASP A 476 -16.98 6.61 28.10
CA ASP A 476 -15.73 7.22 27.62
C ASP A 476 -14.66 6.14 27.48
N PHE A 477 -14.07 6.06 26.28
CA PHE A 477 -13.03 5.06 26.00
C PHE A 477 -11.74 5.33 26.77
N PHE A 478 -11.38 6.60 26.96
CA PHE A 478 -10.18 6.96 27.71
C PHE A 478 -10.33 6.67 29.20
N ASP A 479 -11.52 6.85 29.76
CA ASP A 479 -11.82 6.43 31.13
C ASP A 479 -11.75 4.90 31.28
N ALA A 480 -12.26 4.16 30.28
CA ALA A 480 -12.14 2.71 30.23
C ALA A 480 -10.65 2.28 30.14
N LEU A 481 -9.87 2.95 29.32
CA LEU A 481 -8.44 2.67 29.15
C LEU A 481 -7.65 2.98 30.44
N ASN A 482 -7.89 4.13 31.08
CA ASN A 482 -7.24 4.52 32.33
C ASN A 482 -7.47 3.52 33.47
N LYS A 483 -8.59 2.80 33.47
CA LYS A 483 -8.89 1.75 34.45
C LYS A 483 -7.87 0.59 34.37
N TYR A 484 -7.34 0.31 33.19
CA TYR A 484 -6.42 -0.79 32.90
C TYR A 484 -4.98 -0.34 32.69
N ASP A 485 -4.73 0.97 32.61
CA ASP A 485 -3.39 1.53 32.54
C ASP A 485 -2.77 1.54 33.94
N VAL A 486 -2.04 0.48 34.23
CA VAL A 486 -1.32 0.32 35.51
C VAL A 486 -0.01 1.08 35.60
N GLY A 487 0.32 1.94 34.60
CA GLY A 487 1.55 2.75 34.60
C GLY A 487 2.85 1.96 34.46
N GLU A 488 2.79 0.66 34.46
CA GLU A 488 3.90 -0.22 34.13
C GLU A 488 3.77 -0.68 32.69
N LEU A 489 4.63 -0.17 31.82
CA LEU A 489 4.92 -0.84 30.55
C LEU A 489 5.44 -2.23 30.94
N SER A 490 4.55 -3.25 30.94
CA SER A 490 5.00 -4.63 31.08
C SER A 490 6.05 -4.85 30.00
N GLU A 491 7.25 -5.27 30.41
CA GLU A 491 8.32 -5.57 29.48
C GLU A 491 7.77 -6.44 28.36
N ALA A 492 7.66 -5.86 27.18
CA ALA A 492 7.45 -6.64 25.97
C ALA A 492 8.59 -7.66 25.95
N GLY A 493 8.25 -8.93 25.71
CA GLY A 493 9.24 -10.02 25.64
C GLY A 493 10.44 -9.67 24.76
N PRO A 494 11.44 -10.52 24.63
CA PRO A 494 12.81 -10.18 24.28
C PRO A 494 12.92 -9.17 23.13
N ALA A 495 13.47 -8.00 23.48
CA ALA A 495 13.92 -6.92 22.61
C ALA A 495 13.14 -6.74 21.31
N GLY A 496 11.91 -6.30 21.39
CA GLY A 496 11.13 -5.85 20.23
C GLY A 496 10.73 -4.39 20.40
N CYS A 497 10.66 -3.64 19.31
CA CYS A 497 10.07 -2.32 19.36
C CYS A 497 8.57 -2.45 19.59
N ASP A 498 8.04 -1.85 20.65
CA ASP A 498 6.60 -1.79 20.90
C ASP A 498 6.04 -0.50 20.30
N SER A 499 5.04 -0.65 19.42
CA SER A 499 4.46 0.46 18.67
C SER A 499 5.50 1.32 17.92
N ASP A 500 5.38 2.63 17.93
CA ASP A 500 6.28 3.55 17.20
C ASP A 500 7.57 3.93 17.97
N LYS A 501 7.86 3.26 19.11
CA LYS A 501 9.04 3.55 19.94
C LYS A 501 9.97 2.34 20.02
N CYS A 502 11.24 2.53 19.63
CA CYS A 502 12.30 1.61 19.98
C CYS A 502 12.60 1.77 21.47
N LEU A 503 12.22 0.79 22.28
CA LEU A 503 12.71 0.66 23.64
C LEU A 503 14.08 -0.05 23.59
N LEU A 504 15.15 0.72 23.56
CA LEU A 504 16.46 0.18 23.92
C LEU A 504 16.42 -0.13 25.43
N PRO A 505 16.85 -1.32 25.86
CA PRO A 505 17.00 -1.57 27.28
C PRO A 505 17.94 -0.51 27.86
N LEU A 506 17.44 0.35 28.73
CA LEU A 506 18.27 1.22 29.48
C LEU A 506 19.24 0.32 30.30
N ALA A 507 20.53 0.43 30.05
CA ALA A 507 21.53 -0.25 30.86
C ALA A 507 21.26 0.09 32.32
N LYS A 508 21.02 -0.93 33.14
CA LYS A 508 20.94 -0.71 34.60
C LYS A 508 22.20 0.02 35.03
N PRO A 509 22.10 1.06 35.89
CA PRO A 509 23.25 1.65 36.48
C PRO A 509 24.04 0.51 37.18
N LYS A 510 25.32 0.41 36.90
CA LYS A 510 26.20 -0.45 37.71
C LYS A 510 26.31 0.17 39.10
N ASP A 511 25.77 -0.53 40.09
CA ASP A 511 26.10 -0.27 41.50
C ASP A 511 27.61 -0.40 41.75
#